data_275bc1029a19dcc37a19cf8a2ef84528
#
_entry.id   275bc1029a19dcc37a19cf8a2ef84528
#
_cell.length_a   1.000
_cell.length_b   1.000
_cell.length_c   1.000
_cell.angle_alpha   90.00
_cell.angle_beta   90.00
_cell.angle_gamma   90.00
#
_symmetry.space_group_name_H-M   'P 1'
#
loop_
_entity.id
_entity.type
_entity.pdbx_description
1 polymer ?
#
loop_
_entity_poly.entity_id
_entity_poly.type
_entity_poly.pdbx_seq_one_letter_code
_entity_poly.pdbx_strand_id
1 'polypeptide(L)'
;MMVLCSCMSMTAQTKQEPFGPVPSENQLRWQDMEMYAFIHYSLNTYTDQEWGFGNEDPKLFNPSSLDCRQWARVCKQAGMRGIIFTAKHHCGFCMWPSAYTEYSVKNAPWKNGKGDVVRELADACREEGLKFAVYLSPWDRNHKDYGKPEYVTYFRNQLRELLTNYGEIFEVWFDGANGGDGWYGGANETRKIDRTTYYQWPETYKMIRELQPKCLIWNDGGDRGDLRWVGTEAGNVGETNWANWTKLASGEFSNIVNNPIWQTITFPATKLRILKLDADRLAEGTRMGYGDIEVK
;
A
#
# COMPACT_ATOMS: atom_id res chain seq x y z
N MET A 1 60.36 -25.15 23.40
CA MET A 1 59.49 -24.50 22.45
C MET A 1 58.06 -24.57 23.01
N MET A 2 57.66 -23.54 23.70
CA MET A 2 56.39 -23.47 24.45
C MET A 2 55.34 -22.81 23.54
N VAL A 3 54.35 -23.58 23.11
CA VAL A 3 53.26 -23.07 22.27
C VAL A 3 52.21 -22.45 23.20
N LEU A 4 52.11 -21.12 23.22
CA LEU A 4 51.02 -20.44 23.91
C LEU A 4 49.76 -20.55 23.02
N CYS A 5 48.81 -21.36 23.52
CA CYS A 5 47.46 -21.43 22.97
C CYS A 5 46.67 -20.22 23.50
N SER A 6 46.45 -19.20 22.67
CA SER A 6 45.62 -18.05 23.01
C SER A 6 44.15 -18.44 22.81
N CYS A 7 43.44 -18.76 23.90
CA CYS A 7 41.98 -18.89 23.87
C CYS A 7 41.35 -17.50 23.69
N MET A 8 40.92 -17.20 22.47
CA MET A 8 40.02 -16.09 22.24
C MET A 8 38.63 -16.46 22.81
N SER A 9 38.29 -15.88 23.95
CA SER A 9 36.94 -15.91 24.47
C SER A 9 36.04 -15.13 23.51
N MET A 10 35.26 -15.84 22.67
CA MET A 10 34.14 -15.24 21.95
C MET A 10 33.08 -14.86 22.98
N THR A 11 33.03 -13.60 23.37
CA THR A 11 31.86 -13.07 24.08
C THR A 11 30.67 -13.19 23.14
N ALA A 12 29.75 -14.07 23.48
CA ALA A 12 28.46 -14.13 22.79
C ALA A 12 27.82 -12.74 22.88
N GLN A 13 27.70 -12.08 21.76
CA GLN A 13 26.97 -10.82 21.67
C GLN A 13 25.53 -11.12 22.09
N THR A 14 25.11 -10.68 23.26
CA THR A 14 23.72 -10.80 23.71
C THR A 14 22.85 -10.10 22.68
N LYS A 15 21.99 -10.88 22.03
CA LYS A 15 21.00 -10.33 21.06
C LYS A 15 20.20 -9.25 21.79
N GLN A 16 20.35 -8.02 21.35
CA GLN A 16 19.64 -6.90 21.94
C GLN A 16 18.14 -7.10 21.73
N GLU A 17 17.37 -7.04 22.81
CA GLU A 17 15.91 -7.13 22.70
C GLU A 17 15.35 -5.95 21.90
N PRO A 18 14.40 -6.19 20.99
CA PRO A 18 13.82 -5.15 20.19
C PRO A 18 13.14 -4.08 21.05
N PHE A 19 13.34 -2.81 20.70
CA PHE A 19 12.68 -1.71 21.37
C PHE A 19 11.40 -1.30 20.59
N GLY A 20 10.24 -1.43 21.25
CA GLY A 20 8.94 -1.07 20.67
C GLY A 20 8.35 -2.16 19.76
N PRO A 21 7.37 -1.80 18.92
CA PRO A 21 6.72 -2.73 18.00
C PRO A 21 7.72 -3.26 16.96
N VAL A 22 7.73 -4.55 16.76
CA VAL A 22 8.51 -5.21 15.71
C VAL A 22 7.62 -5.59 14.54
N PRO A 23 8.15 -5.65 13.29
CA PRO A 23 7.40 -6.13 12.15
C PRO A 23 6.96 -7.59 12.35
N SER A 24 5.78 -7.92 11.88
CA SER A 24 5.32 -9.31 11.78
C SER A 24 6.12 -10.05 10.70
N GLU A 25 6.08 -11.39 10.72
CA GLU A 25 6.67 -12.20 9.65
C GLU A 25 6.10 -11.88 8.27
N ASN A 26 4.81 -11.52 8.19
CA ASN A 26 4.18 -11.12 6.94
C ASN A 26 4.77 -9.79 6.43
N GLN A 27 4.98 -8.83 7.33
CA GLN A 27 5.60 -7.55 6.99
C GLN A 27 7.08 -7.72 6.60
N LEU A 28 7.82 -8.61 7.24
CA LEU A 28 9.20 -8.93 6.83
C LEU A 28 9.23 -9.54 5.43
N ARG A 29 8.37 -10.52 5.14
CA ARG A 29 8.25 -11.10 3.79
C ARG A 29 7.88 -10.07 2.73
N TRP A 30 7.08 -9.06 3.08
CA TRP A 30 6.76 -7.95 2.19
C TRP A 30 7.97 -7.05 1.95
N GLN A 31 8.75 -6.73 2.98
CA GLN A 31 10.00 -5.97 2.83
C GLN A 31 11.02 -6.71 1.96
N ASP A 32 11.12 -8.03 2.07
CA ASP A 32 12.00 -8.86 1.24
C ASP A 32 11.62 -8.85 -0.25
N MET A 33 10.42 -8.42 -0.59
CA MET A 33 10.01 -8.23 -1.99
C MET A 33 10.69 -7.01 -2.62
N GLU A 34 11.09 -6.01 -1.84
CA GLU A 34 11.75 -4.76 -2.22
C GLU A 34 10.97 -3.93 -3.24
N MET A 35 10.57 -4.55 -4.36
CA MET A 35 9.88 -3.85 -5.45
C MET A 35 8.75 -4.70 -6.04
N TYR A 36 7.59 -4.08 -6.20
CA TYR A 36 6.43 -4.64 -6.90
C TYR A 36 5.74 -3.58 -7.76
N ALA A 37 4.99 -4.01 -8.76
CA ALA A 37 4.24 -3.13 -9.64
C ALA A 37 2.87 -2.82 -9.08
N PHE A 38 2.34 -1.66 -9.44
CA PHE A 38 0.95 -1.29 -9.28
C PHE A 38 0.34 -1.03 -10.66
N ILE A 39 -0.75 -1.70 -11.02
CA ILE A 39 -1.39 -1.55 -12.32
C ILE A 39 -2.81 -1.00 -12.15
N HIS A 40 -3.01 0.24 -12.59
CA HIS A 40 -4.30 0.91 -12.70
C HIS A 40 -4.77 0.86 -14.16
N TYR A 41 -5.48 -0.20 -14.51
CA TYR A 41 -6.12 -0.34 -15.80
C TYR A 41 -7.57 -0.73 -15.58
N SER A 42 -8.50 0.09 -16.06
CA SER A 42 -9.92 -0.09 -15.78
C SER A 42 -10.78 0.60 -16.85
N LEU A 43 -12.08 0.66 -16.63
CA LEU A 43 -13.01 1.43 -17.46
C LEU A 43 -12.59 2.91 -17.58
N ASN A 44 -11.98 3.47 -16.53
CA ASN A 44 -11.53 4.87 -16.51
C ASN A 44 -10.45 5.16 -17.55
N THR A 45 -9.65 4.16 -17.95
CA THR A 45 -8.67 4.27 -19.03
C THR A 45 -9.32 4.66 -20.36
N TYR A 46 -10.57 4.29 -20.58
CA TYR A 46 -11.33 4.58 -21.81
C TYR A 46 -12.10 5.89 -21.77
N THR A 47 -12.17 6.53 -20.63
CA THR A 47 -12.87 7.80 -20.45
C THR A 47 -11.92 8.96 -20.16
N ASP A 48 -10.61 8.69 -20.12
CA ASP A 48 -9.57 9.66 -19.75
C ASP A 48 -9.87 10.34 -18.39
N GLN A 49 -10.34 9.53 -17.45
CA GLN A 49 -10.72 9.97 -16.11
C GLN A 49 -9.84 9.26 -15.09
N GLU A 50 -9.35 10.00 -14.13
CA GLU A 50 -8.63 9.39 -13.00
C GLU A 50 -9.55 8.48 -12.18
N TRP A 51 -10.74 8.94 -11.85
CA TRP A 51 -11.65 8.22 -10.96
C TRP A 51 -12.94 7.71 -11.61
N GLY A 52 -13.40 8.29 -12.69
CA GLY A 52 -14.73 8.08 -13.23
C GLY A 52 -15.84 8.58 -12.28
N PHE A 53 -17.07 8.71 -12.76
CA PHE A 53 -18.20 9.19 -11.96
C PHE A 53 -19.11 8.07 -11.44
N GLY A 54 -18.98 6.87 -11.99
CA GLY A 54 -19.75 5.69 -11.63
C GLY A 54 -20.98 5.44 -12.52
N ASN A 55 -21.10 6.18 -13.62
CA ASN A 55 -22.15 6.02 -14.63
C ASN A 55 -21.62 5.73 -16.04
N GLU A 56 -20.32 5.47 -16.16
CA GLU A 56 -19.69 5.14 -17.43
C GLU A 56 -20.29 3.86 -18.00
N ASP A 57 -20.54 3.84 -19.34
CA ASP A 57 -21.11 2.67 -19.99
C ASP A 57 -20.09 1.50 -19.98
N PRO A 58 -20.40 0.35 -19.40
CA PRO A 58 -19.56 -0.84 -19.45
C PRO A 58 -19.12 -1.25 -20.84
N LYS A 59 -19.89 -0.88 -21.88
CA LYS A 59 -19.56 -1.17 -23.27
C LYS A 59 -18.30 -0.47 -23.77
N LEU A 60 -17.84 0.56 -23.10
CA LEU A 60 -16.56 1.21 -23.41
C LEU A 60 -15.37 0.30 -23.12
N PHE A 61 -15.50 -0.65 -22.17
CA PHE A 61 -14.44 -1.60 -21.88
C PHE A 61 -14.36 -2.69 -22.96
N ASN A 62 -13.61 -2.43 -24.01
CA ASN A 62 -13.42 -3.38 -25.12
C ASN A 62 -11.98 -3.38 -25.63
N PRO A 63 -11.00 -3.83 -24.82
CA PRO A 63 -9.62 -3.91 -25.26
C PRO A 63 -9.44 -4.88 -26.43
N SER A 64 -8.73 -4.43 -27.47
CA SER A 64 -8.42 -5.23 -28.65
C SER A 64 -7.21 -6.17 -28.43
N SER A 65 -6.29 -5.80 -27.54
CA SER A 65 -4.99 -6.47 -27.38
C SER A 65 -4.53 -6.54 -25.90
N LEU A 66 -5.46 -6.79 -24.98
CA LEU A 66 -5.10 -7.01 -23.58
C LEU A 66 -4.29 -8.29 -23.43
N ASP A 67 -3.07 -8.18 -22.91
CA ASP A 67 -2.17 -9.32 -22.65
C ASP A 67 -1.57 -9.22 -21.23
N CYS A 68 -2.25 -9.85 -20.27
CA CYS A 68 -1.80 -9.90 -18.88
C CYS A 68 -0.48 -10.69 -18.71
N ARG A 69 -0.17 -11.64 -19.62
CA ARG A 69 1.12 -12.34 -19.62
C ARG A 69 2.26 -11.41 -20.00
N GLN A 70 2.02 -10.51 -20.95
CA GLN A 70 3.03 -9.50 -21.30
C GLN A 70 3.32 -8.59 -20.11
N TRP A 71 2.29 -8.14 -19.38
CA TRP A 71 2.49 -7.35 -18.16
C TRP A 71 3.32 -8.08 -17.12
N ALA A 72 2.98 -9.33 -16.82
CA ALA A 72 3.71 -10.13 -15.85
C ALA A 72 5.18 -10.34 -16.26
N ARG A 73 5.45 -10.68 -17.54
CA ARG A 73 6.82 -10.85 -18.05
C ARG A 73 7.65 -9.57 -17.92
N VAL A 74 7.09 -8.43 -18.29
CA VAL A 74 7.80 -7.14 -18.20
C VAL A 74 8.13 -6.80 -16.75
N CYS A 75 7.17 -6.94 -15.83
CA CYS A 75 7.41 -6.74 -14.41
C CYS A 75 8.49 -7.68 -13.87
N LYS A 76 8.46 -8.96 -14.27
CA LYS A 76 9.48 -9.94 -13.89
C LYS A 76 10.87 -9.57 -14.41
N GLN A 77 10.96 -9.17 -15.68
CA GLN A 77 12.21 -8.74 -16.30
C GLN A 77 12.79 -7.47 -15.65
N ALA A 78 11.91 -6.59 -15.16
CA ALA A 78 12.30 -5.40 -14.40
C ALA A 78 12.73 -5.72 -12.95
N GLY A 79 12.74 -6.99 -12.53
CA GLY A 79 13.13 -7.41 -11.18
C GLY A 79 12.04 -7.31 -10.13
N MET A 80 10.81 -6.99 -10.51
CA MET A 80 9.68 -6.92 -9.58
C MET A 80 9.31 -8.31 -9.05
N ARG A 81 8.80 -8.37 -7.83
CA ARG A 81 8.45 -9.61 -7.13
C ARG A 81 6.95 -9.86 -7.06
N GLY A 82 6.14 -8.88 -7.38
CA GLY A 82 4.68 -8.99 -7.36
C GLY A 82 3.99 -7.88 -8.14
N ILE A 83 2.68 -8.03 -8.30
CA ILE A 83 1.81 -7.05 -8.95
C ILE A 83 0.57 -6.84 -8.09
N ILE A 84 0.24 -5.58 -7.79
CA ILE A 84 -1.06 -5.17 -7.25
C ILE A 84 -1.91 -4.70 -8.43
N PHE A 85 -3.09 -5.25 -8.58
CA PHE A 85 -4.02 -4.91 -9.65
C PHE A 85 -5.26 -4.21 -9.13
N THR A 86 -5.66 -3.12 -9.76
CA THR A 86 -6.90 -2.41 -9.45
C THR A 86 -8.10 -3.23 -9.94
N ALA A 87 -8.59 -4.14 -9.09
CA ALA A 87 -9.76 -4.96 -9.38
C ALA A 87 -11.04 -4.11 -9.45
N LYS A 88 -11.17 -3.10 -8.60
CA LYS A 88 -12.26 -2.11 -8.64
C LYS A 88 -11.73 -0.76 -8.16
N HIS A 89 -11.82 0.28 -9.00
CA HIS A 89 -11.54 1.67 -8.64
C HIS A 89 -12.79 2.37 -8.10
N HIS A 90 -12.70 3.65 -7.75
CA HIS A 90 -13.77 4.45 -7.15
C HIS A 90 -15.04 4.56 -8.03
N CYS A 91 -14.93 4.40 -9.36
CA CYS A 91 -16.09 4.35 -10.23
C CYS A 91 -17.01 3.15 -9.96
N GLY A 92 -16.52 2.11 -9.28
CA GLY A 92 -17.29 0.90 -8.95
C GLY A 92 -17.27 -0.19 -10.03
N PHE A 93 -16.62 0.04 -11.19
CA PHE A 93 -16.54 -0.97 -12.24
C PHE A 93 -15.61 -2.12 -11.85
N CYS A 94 -16.14 -3.34 -11.87
CA CYS A 94 -15.41 -4.53 -11.48
C CYS A 94 -14.70 -5.16 -12.68
N MET A 95 -13.38 -5.37 -12.56
CA MET A 95 -12.53 -5.99 -13.56
C MET A 95 -12.63 -7.53 -13.56
N TRP A 96 -13.56 -8.09 -12.78
CA TRP A 96 -13.95 -9.50 -12.72
C TRP A 96 -15.47 -9.62 -12.81
N PRO A 97 -16.03 -10.77 -13.22
CA PRO A 97 -17.47 -10.96 -13.34
C PRO A 97 -18.14 -11.19 -11.96
N SER A 98 -18.12 -10.15 -11.10
CA SER A 98 -18.68 -10.21 -9.75
C SER A 98 -20.14 -10.67 -9.78
N ALA A 99 -20.51 -11.55 -8.86
CA ALA A 99 -21.90 -11.99 -8.69
C ALA A 99 -22.80 -10.93 -8.05
N TYR A 100 -22.20 -9.87 -7.50
CA TYR A 100 -22.91 -8.88 -6.70
C TYR A 100 -23.24 -7.58 -7.44
N THR A 101 -22.75 -7.40 -8.67
CA THR A 101 -23.06 -6.22 -9.47
C THR A 101 -23.11 -6.55 -10.96
N GLU A 102 -23.96 -5.82 -11.68
CA GLU A 102 -23.95 -5.82 -13.15
C GLU A 102 -22.91 -4.84 -13.72
N TYR A 103 -22.35 -3.95 -12.90
CA TYR A 103 -21.37 -2.96 -13.33
C TYR A 103 -19.96 -3.58 -13.31
N SER A 104 -19.70 -4.40 -14.33
CA SER A 104 -18.47 -5.20 -14.42
C SER A 104 -18.18 -5.65 -15.85
N VAL A 105 -17.03 -6.28 -16.05
CA VAL A 105 -16.59 -6.86 -17.33
C VAL A 105 -17.58 -7.85 -17.93
N LYS A 106 -18.48 -8.46 -17.14
CA LYS A 106 -19.53 -9.37 -17.66
C LYS A 106 -20.54 -8.67 -18.56
N ASN A 107 -20.71 -7.36 -18.43
CA ASN A 107 -21.58 -6.53 -19.30
C ASN A 107 -20.79 -5.70 -20.32
N ALA A 108 -19.49 -5.94 -20.42
CA ALA A 108 -18.64 -5.38 -21.47
C ALA A 108 -18.66 -6.28 -22.71
N PRO A 109 -18.48 -5.72 -23.94
CA PRO A 109 -18.39 -6.53 -25.16
C PRO A 109 -17.10 -7.36 -25.22
N TRP A 110 -16.10 -7.00 -24.45
CA TRP A 110 -14.84 -7.71 -24.38
C TRP A 110 -15.04 -9.20 -24.04
N LYS A 111 -14.48 -10.07 -24.89
CA LYS A 111 -14.66 -11.53 -24.82
C LYS A 111 -16.13 -11.98 -24.70
N ASN A 112 -17.06 -11.21 -25.29
CA ASN A 112 -18.51 -11.46 -25.25
C ASN A 112 -19.04 -11.57 -23.80
N GLY A 113 -18.55 -10.71 -22.88
CA GLY A 113 -18.93 -10.72 -21.47
C GLY A 113 -18.36 -11.87 -20.62
N LYS A 114 -17.45 -12.67 -21.20
CA LYS A 114 -16.81 -13.82 -20.52
C LYS A 114 -15.40 -13.50 -20.03
N GLY A 115 -14.97 -12.25 -20.13
CA GLY A 115 -13.66 -11.81 -19.69
C GLY A 115 -13.56 -11.71 -18.17
N ASP A 116 -12.36 -11.94 -17.65
CA ASP A 116 -11.99 -11.79 -16.24
C ASP A 116 -10.53 -11.35 -16.18
N VAL A 117 -10.29 -10.03 -16.08
CA VAL A 117 -8.93 -9.49 -16.09
C VAL A 117 -8.18 -9.88 -14.82
N VAL A 118 -8.90 -9.96 -13.68
CA VAL A 118 -8.31 -10.38 -12.41
C VAL A 118 -7.78 -11.81 -12.52
N ARG A 119 -8.56 -12.72 -13.13
CA ARG A 119 -8.16 -14.09 -13.38
C ARG A 119 -6.95 -14.18 -14.30
N GLU A 120 -7.01 -13.47 -15.44
CA GLU A 120 -5.94 -13.52 -16.43
C GLU A 120 -4.61 -13.02 -15.86
N LEU A 121 -4.65 -11.97 -15.04
CA LEU A 121 -3.42 -11.44 -14.42
C LEU A 121 -2.95 -12.30 -13.25
N ALA A 122 -3.86 -12.82 -12.43
CA ALA A 122 -3.50 -13.74 -11.33
C ALA A 122 -2.81 -15.01 -11.87
N ASP A 123 -3.33 -15.57 -12.97
CA ASP A 123 -2.74 -16.75 -13.61
C ASP A 123 -1.38 -16.41 -14.26
N ALA A 124 -1.26 -15.27 -14.94
CA ALA A 124 0.00 -14.79 -15.50
C ALA A 124 1.07 -14.54 -14.42
N CYS A 125 0.70 -13.97 -13.28
CA CYS A 125 1.62 -13.81 -12.16
C CYS A 125 2.13 -15.17 -11.65
N ARG A 126 1.24 -16.14 -11.54
CA ARG A 126 1.60 -17.51 -11.09
C ARG A 126 2.55 -18.19 -12.09
N GLU A 127 2.28 -18.07 -13.41
CA GLU A 127 3.12 -18.61 -14.47
C GLU A 127 4.55 -18.01 -14.42
N GLU A 128 4.67 -16.71 -14.14
CA GLU A 128 5.95 -16.02 -14.06
C GLU A 128 6.62 -16.08 -12.67
N GLY A 129 5.97 -16.70 -11.68
CA GLY A 129 6.46 -16.78 -10.30
C GLY A 129 6.43 -15.42 -9.57
N LEU A 130 5.52 -14.53 -9.97
CA LEU A 130 5.23 -13.28 -9.28
C LEU A 130 4.13 -13.50 -8.24
N LYS A 131 4.15 -12.71 -7.16
CA LYS A 131 3.04 -12.62 -6.23
C LYS A 131 1.93 -11.74 -6.82
N PHE A 132 0.68 -12.06 -6.48
CA PHE A 132 -0.49 -11.31 -6.93
C PHE A 132 -1.22 -10.67 -5.76
N ALA A 133 -1.69 -9.44 -5.95
CA ALA A 133 -2.45 -8.67 -4.98
C ALA A 133 -3.56 -7.86 -5.65
N VAL A 134 -4.52 -7.41 -4.87
CA VAL A 134 -5.68 -6.68 -5.37
C VAL A 134 -5.88 -5.35 -4.64
N TYR A 135 -6.21 -4.34 -5.41
CA TYR A 135 -6.77 -3.08 -4.95
C TYR A 135 -8.29 -3.16 -5.11
N LEU A 136 -9.01 -2.95 -4.03
CA LEU A 136 -10.48 -2.88 -4.01
C LEU A 136 -10.91 -1.59 -3.32
N SER A 137 -11.33 -0.61 -4.10
CA SER A 137 -11.82 0.65 -3.53
C SER A 137 -12.99 0.42 -2.59
N PRO A 138 -12.91 0.89 -1.33
CA PRO A 138 -14.06 0.93 -0.45
C PRO A 138 -15.11 1.95 -0.91
N TRP A 139 -14.68 3.05 -1.51
CA TRP A 139 -15.59 4.01 -2.12
C TRP A 139 -16.10 3.48 -3.46
N ASP A 140 -17.40 3.58 -3.67
CA ASP A 140 -18.07 3.09 -4.88
C ASP A 140 -19.10 4.13 -5.36
N ARG A 141 -18.74 4.83 -6.41
CA ARG A 141 -19.54 5.92 -6.98
C ARG A 141 -20.74 5.42 -7.79
N ASN A 142 -20.75 4.13 -8.15
CA ASN A 142 -21.87 3.50 -8.86
C ASN A 142 -22.96 3.01 -7.92
N HIS A 143 -22.61 2.41 -6.77
CA HIS A 143 -23.54 1.63 -5.98
C HIS A 143 -24.58 2.51 -5.25
N LYS A 144 -25.89 2.20 -5.48
CA LYS A 144 -27.01 2.96 -4.93
C LYS A 144 -27.08 3.03 -3.41
N ASP A 145 -26.52 2.05 -2.72
CA ASP A 145 -26.55 1.96 -1.25
C ASP A 145 -25.25 2.39 -0.60
N TYR A 146 -24.29 2.97 -1.35
CA TYR A 146 -23.11 3.55 -0.74
C TYR A 146 -23.50 4.57 0.34
N GLY A 147 -22.88 4.49 1.50
CA GLY A 147 -23.22 5.29 2.67
C GLY A 147 -24.26 4.63 3.61
N LYS A 148 -24.84 3.48 3.22
CA LYS A 148 -25.76 2.69 4.05
C LYS A 148 -25.10 1.38 4.50
N PRO A 149 -25.63 0.71 5.57
CA PRO A 149 -25.06 -0.55 6.07
C PRO A 149 -25.03 -1.69 5.03
N GLU A 150 -26.00 -1.72 4.12
CA GLU A 150 -26.13 -2.73 3.07
C GLU A 150 -24.91 -2.74 2.13
N TYR A 151 -24.34 -1.57 1.87
CA TYR A 151 -23.14 -1.46 1.06
C TYR A 151 -21.93 -2.17 1.70
N VAL A 152 -21.80 -2.13 3.02
CA VAL A 152 -20.68 -2.79 3.71
C VAL A 152 -20.75 -4.31 3.50
N THR A 153 -21.95 -4.88 3.50
CA THR A 153 -22.17 -6.28 3.17
C THR A 153 -21.78 -6.58 1.71
N TYR A 154 -22.22 -5.74 0.77
CA TYR A 154 -21.85 -5.83 -0.63
C TYR A 154 -20.33 -5.77 -0.83
N PHE A 155 -19.66 -4.80 -0.23
CA PHE A 155 -18.21 -4.65 -0.28
C PHE A 155 -17.47 -5.89 0.23
N ARG A 156 -17.89 -6.44 1.38
CA ARG A 156 -17.30 -7.65 1.94
C ARG A 156 -17.54 -8.89 1.08
N ASN A 157 -18.69 -8.97 0.43
CA ASN A 157 -18.97 -10.08 -0.50
C ASN A 157 -18.05 -10.03 -1.72
N GLN A 158 -17.83 -8.86 -2.30
CA GLN A 158 -16.86 -8.68 -3.39
C GLN A 158 -15.43 -8.99 -2.94
N LEU A 159 -15.05 -8.54 -1.75
CA LEU A 159 -13.74 -8.86 -1.19
C LEU A 159 -13.57 -10.38 -0.99
N ARG A 160 -14.60 -11.06 -0.53
CA ARG A 160 -14.61 -12.53 -0.39
C ARG A 160 -14.42 -13.22 -1.73
N GLU A 161 -15.09 -12.78 -2.81
CA GLU A 161 -14.85 -13.33 -4.15
C GLU A 161 -13.37 -13.24 -4.53
N LEU A 162 -12.76 -12.09 -4.33
CA LEU A 162 -11.34 -11.87 -4.66
C LEU A 162 -10.41 -12.74 -3.82
N LEU A 163 -10.69 -12.91 -2.53
CA LEU A 163 -9.85 -13.67 -1.62
C LEU A 163 -10.03 -15.21 -1.75
N THR A 164 -11.09 -15.69 -2.40
CA THR A 164 -11.35 -17.13 -2.51
C THR A 164 -11.16 -17.68 -3.91
N ASN A 165 -11.31 -16.86 -4.95
CA ASN A 165 -11.37 -17.37 -6.32
C ASN A 165 -10.04 -17.23 -7.09
N TYR A 166 -9.09 -16.44 -6.64
CA TYR A 166 -7.92 -16.04 -7.44
C TYR A 166 -6.57 -16.56 -6.90
N GLY A 167 -6.61 -17.48 -5.95
CA GLY A 167 -5.42 -18.09 -5.34
C GLY A 167 -4.86 -17.25 -4.18
N GLU A 168 -3.56 -17.39 -3.93
CA GLU A 168 -2.90 -16.65 -2.84
C GLU A 168 -2.80 -15.16 -3.18
N ILE A 169 -3.29 -14.32 -2.28
CA ILE A 169 -3.23 -12.85 -2.36
C ILE A 169 -2.25 -12.36 -1.30
N PHE A 170 -1.16 -11.68 -1.73
CA PHE A 170 -0.17 -11.20 -0.77
C PHE A 170 -0.56 -9.90 -0.07
N GLU A 171 -1.43 -9.10 -0.70
CA GLU A 171 -1.87 -7.80 -0.17
C GLU A 171 -3.26 -7.43 -0.68
N VAL A 172 -4.07 -6.83 0.17
CA VAL A 172 -5.29 -6.10 -0.21
C VAL A 172 -5.09 -4.62 0.07
N TRP A 173 -5.47 -3.79 -0.89
CA TRP A 173 -5.27 -2.34 -0.85
C TRP A 173 -6.62 -1.63 -0.83
N PHE A 174 -6.88 -0.90 0.26
CA PHE A 174 -8.11 -0.13 0.46
C PHE A 174 -7.84 1.37 0.40
N ASP A 175 -8.13 1.97 -0.73
CA ASP A 175 -7.95 3.38 -1.00
C ASP A 175 -9.31 4.05 -1.27
N GLY A 176 -9.43 5.37 -0.98
CA GLY A 176 -10.64 6.12 -1.25
C GLY A 176 -11.78 5.84 -0.28
N ALA A 177 -11.48 5.68 1.00
CA ALA A 177 -12.49 5.35 2.01
C ALA A 177 -13.40 6.51 2.43
N ASN A 178 -13.27 7.71 1.86
CA ASN A 178 -13.97 8.91 2.37
C ASN A 178 -15.36 9.15 1.75
N GLY A 179 -15.59 8.66 0.54
CA GLY A 179 -16.75 9.05 -0.27
C GLY A 179 -16.59 10.44 -0.91
N GLY A 180 -17.62 10.92 -1.56
CA GLY A 180 -17.67 12.17 -2.32
C GLY A 180 -18.82 12.16 -3.30
N ASP A 181 -18.68 12.93 -4.40
CA ASP A 181 -19.65 13.00 -5.47
C ASP A 181 -19.71 11.68 -6.26
N GLY A 182 -20.88 11.26 -6.66
CA GLY A 182 -21.08 10.06 -7.43
C GLY A 182 -22.48 9.90 -8.01
N TRP A 183 -22.60 8.99 -8.96
CA TRP A 183 -23.87 8.65 -9.59
C TRP A 183 -24.83 7.92 -8.62
N TYR A 184 -24.32 7.05 -7.75
CA TYR A 184 -25.03 6.33 -6.68
C TYR A 184 -26.40 5.80 -7.10
N GLY A 185 -26.44 5.06 -8.23
CA GLY A 185 -27.67 4.49 -8.76
C GLY A 185 -28.63 5.52 -9.38
N GLY A 186 -28.12 6.67 -9.82
CA GLY A 186 -28.88 7.76 -10.43
C GLY A 186 -29.22 8.91 -9.50
N ALA A 187 -28.80 8.84 -8.25
CA ALA A 187 -29.04 9.94 -7.29
C ALA A 187 -28.24 11.21 -7.62
N ASN A 188 -27.04 11.06 -8.23
CA ASN A 188 -26.14 12.18 -8.59
C ASN A 188 -25.94 13.16 -7.43
N GLU A 189 -25.38 12.67 -6.35
CA GLU A 189 -25.23 13.43 -5.11
C GLU A 189 -23.85 13.23 -4.46
N THR A 190 -23.58 14.02 -3.45
CA THR A 190 -22.40 13.83 -2.58
C THR A 190 -22.78 13.01 -1.37
N ARG A 191 -22.08 11.89 -1.12
CA ARG A 191 -22.21 11.08 0.08
C ARG A 191 -20.98 11.16 0.92
N LYS A 192 -21.14 11.53 2.18
CA LYS A 192 -20.08 11.57 3.18
C LYS A 192 -20.30 10.45 4.19
N ILE A 193 -19.22 9.82 4.58
CA ILE A 193 -19.23 8.79 5.62
C ILE A 193 -18.12 9.08 6.63
N ASP A 194 -18.23 8.53 7.82
CA ASP A 194 -17.10 8.45 8.73
C ASP A 194 -16.26 7.22 8.36
N ARG A 195 -15.15 7.43 7.70
CA ARG A 195 -14.24 6.37 7.22
C ARG A 195 -13.69 5.50 8.35
N THR A 196 -13.72 5.98 9.59
CA THR A 196 -13.17 5.24 10.74
C THR A 196 -14.12 4.19 11.25
N THR A 197 -15.43 4.38 11.07
CA THR A 197 -16.46 3.51 11.64
C THR A 197 -17.36 2.82 10.61
N TYR A 198 -17.66 3.48 9.50
CA TYR A 198 -18.63 3.03 8.50
C TYR A 198 -18.36 1.62 7.96
N TYR A 199 -17.11 1.33 7.61
CA TYR A 199 -16.77 0.04 6.99
C TYR A 199 -16.61 -1.10 7.98
N GLN A 200 -16.67 -0.82 9.30
CA GLN A 200 -16.49 -1.84 10.35
C GLN A 200 -15.21 -2.64 10.08
N TRP A 201 -14.07 -1.95 10.02
CA TRP A 201 -12.78 -2.53 9.63
C TRP A 201 -12.37 -3.77 10.45
N PRO A 202 -12.61 -3.86 11.78
CA PRO A 202 -12.25 -5.04 12.55
C PRO A 202 -12.83 -6.35 11.98
N GLU A 203 -14.11 -6.35 11.59
CA GLU A 203 -14.79 -7.51 11.00
C GLU A 203 -14.27 -7.81 9.61
N THR A 204 -13.97 -6.77 8.82
CA THR A 204 -13.39 -6.92 7.49
C THR A 204 -11.98 -7.54 7.58
N TYR A 205 -11.14 -7.06 8.51
CA TYR A 205 -9.81 -7.61 8.73
C TYR A 205 -9.86 -9.05 9.24
N LYS A 206 -10.79 -9.36 10.16
CA LYS A 206 -11.01 -10.73 10.63
C LYS A 206 -11.29 -11.66 9.46
N MET A 207 -12.20 -11.29 8.55
CA MET A 207 -12.51 -12.08 7.36
C MET A 207 -11.27 -12.29 6.48
N ILE A 208 -10.46 -11.26 6.26
CA ILE A 208 -9.22 -11.39 5.46
C ILE A 208 -8.27 -12.38 6.11
N ARG A 209 -8.04 -12.27 7.44
CA ARG A 209 -7.14 -13.16 8.19
C ARG A 209 -7.60 -14.62 8.17
N GLU A 210 -8.92 -14.85 8.20
CA GLU A 210 -9.49 -16.21 8.11
C GLU A 210 -9.31 -16.81 6.71
N LEU A 211 -9.52 -16.03 5.66
CA LEU A 211 -9.45 -16.51 4.28
C LEU A 211 -8.01 -16.57 3.73
N GLN A 212 -7.18 -15.60 4.09
CA GLN A 212 -5.81 -15.40 3.60
C GLN A 212 -4.88 -15.00 4.76
N PRO A 213 -4.43 -15.92 5.63
CA PRO A 213 -3.66 -15.58 6.84
C PRO A 213 -2.35 -14.83 6.58
N LYS A 214 -1.79 -14.97 5.37
CA LYS A 214 -0.53 -14.31 4.97
C LYS A 214 -0.75 -12.98 4.24
N CYS A 215 -2.00 -12.64 3.91
CA CYS A 215 -2.33 -11.41 3.21
C CYS A 215 -2.07 -10.20 4.08
N LEU A 216 -1.38 -9.21 3.55
CA LEU A 216 -1.20 -7.91 4.19
C LEU A 216 -2.38 -6.99 3.87
N ILE A 217 -2.68 -6.11 4.79
CA ILE A 217 -3.77 -5.15 4.67
C ILE A 217 -3.18 -3.74 4.64
N TRP A 218 -3.31 -3.09 3.48
CA TRP A 218 -3.05 -1.68 3.36
C TRP A 218 -4.35 -0.90 3.56
N ASN A 219 -4.39 -0.02 4.54
CA ASN A 219 -5.56 0.83 4.80
C ASN A 219 -5.18 2.11 5.55
N ASP A 220 -5.63 3.23 5.04
CA ASP A 220 -5.53 4.56 5.66
C ASP A 220 -6.86 5.04 6.26
N GLY A 221 -7.94 4.32 6.03
CA GLY A 221 -9.30 4.78 6.27
C GLY A 221 -9.82 4.64 7.70
N GLY A 222 -9.13 3.95 8.60
CA GLY A 222 -9.70 3.65 9.91
C GLY A 222 -8.73 2.92 10.80
N ASP A 223 -9.11 1.74 11.28
CA ASP A 223 -8.23 0.89 12.06
C ASP A 223 -6.94 0.60 11.32
N ARG A 224 -5.86 0.56 12.05
CA ARG A 224 -4.52 0.38 11.51
C ARG A 224 -4.39 -0.99 10.85
N GLY A 225 -4.15 -1.00 9.53
CA GLY A 225 -3.73 -2.18 8.78
C GLY A 225 -2.27 -2.56 9.06
N ASP A 226 -1.75 -3.50 8.28
CA ASP A 226 -0.31 -3.88 8.34
C ASP A 226 0.57 -2.83 7.69
N LEU A 227 0.06 -2.17 6.66
CA LEU A 227 0.72 -1.17 5.85
C LEU A 227 -0.13 0.10 5.80
N ARG A 228 0.51 1.24 5.55
CA ARG A 228 -0.17 2.51 5.38
C ARG A 228 0.63 3.44 4.46
N TRP A 229 -0.07 4.38 3.87
CA TRP A 229 0.54 5.45 3.10
C TRP A 229 1.35 6.40 3.98
N VAL A 230 2.58 6.69 3.59
CA VAL A 230 3.47 7.63 4.28
C VAL A 230 3.87 8.77 3.35
N GLY A 231 3.65 8.64 2.05
CA GLY A 231 3.92 9.64 1.02
C GLY A 231 2.81 10.69 0.87
N THR A 232 2.98 11.51 -0.13
CA THR A 232 1.98 12.47 -0.62
C THR A 232 1.89 12.37 -2.15
N GLU A 233 0.78 12.83 -2.73
CA GLU A 233 0.63 12.92 -4.19
C GLU A 233 1.70 13.84 -4.83
N ALA A 234 2.27 14.74 -4.05
CA ALA A 234 3.39 15.58 -4.47
C ALA A 234 4.75 14.84 -4.50
N GLY A 235 4.80 13.56 -4.16
CA GLY A 235 6.01 12.75 -4.14
C GLY A 235 6.96 13.02 -2.98
N ASN A 236 6.52 13.75 -1.96
CA ASN A 236 7.30 14.02 -0.76
C ASN A 236 6.86 13.10 0.38
N VAL A 237 7.80 12.63 1.19
CA VAL A 237 7.48 12.00 2.46
C VAL A 237 7.02 13.11 3.41
N GLY A 238 5.72 13.10 3.76
CA GLY A 238 5.13 14.12 4.61
C GLY A 238 5.60 14.02 6.06
N GLU A 239 5.67 15.16 6.73
CA GLU A 239 5.95 15.22 8.16
C GLU A 239 4.74 14.88 9.04
N THR A 240 3.58 14.66 8.44
CA THR A 240 2.28 14.60 9.09
C THR A 240 2.12 13.52 10.15
N ASN A 241 2.97 12.51 10.14
CA ASN A 241 2.86 11.39 11.10
C ASN A 241 3.75 11.55 12.36
N TRP A 242 4.47 12.65 12.47
CA TRP A 242 5.43 12.90 13.53
C TRP A 242 5.09 14.21 14.28
N ALA A 243 3.82 14.42 14.56
CA ALA A 243 3.30 15.70 15.04
C ALA A 243 3.84 16.18 16.41
N ASN A 244 4.50 15.32 17.18
CA ASN A 244 4.93 15.66 18.53
C ASN A 244 6.44 15.45 18.73
N TRP A 245 7.25 16.18 17.97
CA TRP A 245 8.68 16.22 18.20
C TRP A 245 9.02 17.05 19.43
N THR A 246 9.84 16.50 20.31
CA THR A 246 10.45 17.26 21.41
C THR A 246 11.86 17.65 21.00
N LYS A 247 12.14 18.94 20.93
CA LYS A 247 13.49 19.43 20.68
C LYS A 247 14.37 19.12 21.89
N LEU A 248 15.38 18.30 21.71
CA LEU A 248 16.30 17.87 22.77
C LEU A 248 17.50 18.79 22.85
N ALA A 249 18.05 19.19 21.71
CA ALA A 249 19.18 20.07 21.62
C ALA A 249 19.18 20.83 20.29
N SER A 250 19.98 21.88 20.23
CA SER A 250 20.39 22.54 19.00
C SER A 250 21.85 22.95 19.10
N GLY A 251 22.52 23.01 17.98
CA GLY A 251 23.90 23.38 17.89
C GLY A 251 24.26 23.74 16.46
N GLU A 252 25.49 24.17 16.27
CA GLU A 252 26.05 24.50 14.97
C GLU A 252 27.18 23.52 14.67
N PHE A 253 27.14 22.92 13.48
CA PHE A 253 28.26 22.19 12.92
C PHE A 253 29.06 23.11 12.01
N SER A 254 30.21 23.53 12.50
CA SER A 254 31.04 24.51 11.80
C SER A 254 32.26 23.86 11.13
N ASN A 255 32.68 24.46 10.02
CA ASN A 255 33.94 24.12 9.34
C ASN A 255 34.11 22.64 8.92
N ILE A 256 33.01 21.92 8.64
CA ILE A 256 33.07 20.50 8.24
C ILE A 256 33.87 20.27 6.96
N VAL A 257 33.76 21.21 6.01
CA VAL A 257 34.47 21.09 4.70
C VAL A 257 35.98 21.14 4.87
N ASN A 258 36.48 22.00 5.74
CA ASN A 258 37.92 22.23 5.91
C ASN A 258 38.50 21.39 7.07
N ASN A 259 37.67 20.96 8.00
CA ASN A 259 38.07 20.16 9.14
C ASN A 259 37.01 19.10 9.47
N PRO A 260 36.96 17.98 8.75
CA PRO A 260 35.97 16.93 8.92
C PRO A 260 36.23 16.06 10.15
N ILE A 261 36.05 16.62 11.33
CA ILE A 261 36.15 15.91 12.62
C ILE A 261 34.77 15.64 13.19
N TRP A 262 34.71 14.69 14.12
CA TRP A 262 33.50 14.45 14.90
C TRP A 262 33.06 15.71 15.65
N GLN A 263 31.82 16.09 15.45
CA GLN A 263 31.18 17.20 16.17
C GLN A 263 30.06 16.62 17.03
N THR A 264 30.02 17.06 18.28
CA THR A 264 29.13 16.46 19.28
C THR A 264 28.15 17.49 19.80
N ILE A 265 26.88 17.12 19.82
CA ILE A 265 25.83 17.83 20.54
C ILE A 265 25.36 16.94 21.67
N THR A 266 25.33 17.46 22.89
CA THR A 266 24.88 16.71 24.06
C THR A 266 23.48 17.16 24.47
N PHE A 267 22.69 16.20 24.94
CA PHE A 267 21.37 16.42 25.53
C PHE A 267 21.18 15.50 26.73
N PRO A 268 20.26 15.82 27.66
CA PRO A 268 19.97 14.95 28.80
C PRO A 268 19.61 13.53 28.38
N ALA A 269 20.01 12.53 29.15
CA ALA A 269 19.64 11.14 28.89
C ALA A 269 18.13 11.01 28.74
N THR A 270 17.69 10.67 27.54
CA THR A 270 16.28 10.66 27.15
C THR A 270 15.95 9.36 26.43
N LYS A 271 14.86 8.72 26.83
CA LYS A 271 14.36 7.54 26.12
C LYS A 271 13.76 7.97 24.80
N LEU A 272 14.42 7.60 23.69
CA LEU A 272 14.01 7.94 22.34
C LEU A 272 13.40 6.73 21.64
N ARG A 273 12.38 6.96 20.84
CA ARG A 273 11.89 6.00 19.87
C ARG A 273 12.48 6.30 18.49
N ILE A 274 12.59 7.57 18.16
CA ILE A 274 13.12 8.06 16.88
C ILE A 274 13.86 9.36 17.20
N LEU A 275 15.00 9.55 16.53
CA LEU A 275 15.74 10.78 16.50
C LEU A 275 15.59 11.43 15.13
N LYS A 276 15.11 12.67 15.08
CA LYS A 276 15.11 13.51 13.88
C LYS A 276 16.26 14.52 13.98
N LEU A 277 17.07 14.58 12.94
CA LEU A 277 18.06 15.63 12.75
C LEU A 277 17.50 16.65 11.75
N ASP A 278 17.36 17.88 12.18
CA ASP A 278 16.75 18.95 11.41
C ASP A 278 17.78 20.08 11.23
N ALA A 279 18.01 20.50 9.99
CA ALA A 279 18.90 21.60 9.70
C ALA A 279 18.09 22.83 9.32
N ASP A 280 18.08 23.80 10.21
CA ASP A 280 17.36 25.05 10.01
C ASP A 280 18.06 25.97 9.00
N ARG A 281 19.38 25.88 8.86
CA ARG A 281 20.17 26.77 8.01
C ARG A 281 21.47 26.13 7.55
N LEU A 282 21.80 26.30 6.28
CA LEU A 282 23.10 25.94 5.72
C LEU A 282 24.02 27.18 5.71
N ALA A 283 25.29 26.96 5.97
CA ALA A 283 26.29 28.01 5.84
C ALA A 283 26.54 28.38 4.39
N GLU A 284 26.61 27.36 3.52
CA GLU A 284 26.79 27.51 2.07
C GLU A 284 26.07 26.37 1.33
N GLY A 285 25.59 26.66 0.11
CA GLY A 285 25.03 25.66 -0.82
C GLY A 285 23.54 25.37 -0.58
N THR A 286 23.01 24.40 -1.33
CA THR A 286 21.59 24.00 -1.35
C THR A 286 21.33 22.58 -0.90
N ARG A 287 22.38 21.85 -0.53
CA ARG A 287 22.27 20.43 -0.12
C ARG A 287 23.01 20.21 1.19
N MET A 288 22.41 19.41 2.05
CA MET A 288 23.00 18.91 3.27
C MET A 288 23.06 17.40 3.23
N GLY A 289 24.13 16.86 3.78
CA GLY A 289 24.29 15.42 4.03
C GLY A 289 24.96 15.22 5.39
N TYR A 290 24.61 14.14 6.03
CA TYR A 290 25.35 13.63 7.19
C TYR A 290 26.25 12.49 6.68
N GLY A 291 27.49 12.46 7.18
CA GLY A 291 28.34 11.30 7.00
C GLY A 291 27.89 10.20 7.97
N ASP A 292 28.66 9.98 9.02
CA ASP A 292 28.29 9.05 10.08
C ASP A 292 27.57 9.75 11.22
N ILE A 293 26.59 9.10 11.83
CA ILE A 293 25.85 9.58 13.00
C ILE A 293 25.99 8.54 14.10
N GLU A 294 26.50 8.95 15.25
CA GLU A 294 26.61 8.10 16.43
C GLU A 294 25.80 8.69 17.57
N VAL A 295 24.94 7.87 18.18
CA VAL A 295 24.17 8.24 19.39
C VAL A 295 24.65 7.37 20.54
N LYS A 296 25.11 7.99 21.63
CA LYS A 296 25.66 7.29 22.82
C LYS A 296 24.76 7.51 24.02
#